data_835a083e88b0487f2a4756f2647db66f
#
_entry.id   835a083e88b0487f2a4756f2647db66f
#
_cell.length_a   1.000
_cell.length_b   1.000
_cell.length_c   1.000
_cell.angle_alpha   90.00
_cell.angle_beta   90.00
_cell.angle_gamma   90.00
#
_symmetry.space_group_name_H-M   'P 1'
#
loop_
_entity.id
_entity.type
_entity.pdbx_description
1 polymer ?
#
loop_
_entity_poly.entity_id
_entity_poly.type
_entity_poly.pdbx_seq_one_letter_code
_entity_poly.pdbx_strand_id
1 'polypeptide(L)'
;MNKVVGVALAGVALYGLVRLLKMQSVSDLASLTLVNPRVHNVSLAGMSLRTEVAVNNASRDSVKVTKPVVVLTSNKRFLTQSIAENKVIEIRPLTITNIDTIEIVLNWSILGSLVTNLIKKIPLVIASFKQGNSKNLISQLGIPMEMYFTTYVNGIFYQSEPEKLI
;
A
#
# COMPACT_ATOMS: atom_id res chain seq x y z
N MET A 1 4.12 10.56 -52.79
CA MET A 1 4.85 9.87 -51.70
C MET A 1 4.25 10.07 -50.27
N ASN A 2 3.07 10.69 -50.10
CA ASN A 2 2.57 11.08 -48.75
C ASN A 2 1.36 10.28 -48.22
N LYS A 3 0.80 9.34 -49.00
CA LYS A 3 -0.38 8.57 -48.53
C LYS A 3 -0.01 7.36 -47.64
N VAL A 4 1.15 6.76 -47.85
CA VAL A 4 1.59 5.55 -47.10
C VAL A 4 2.03 5.92 -45.69
N VAL A 5 2.66 7.09 -45.49
CA VAL A 5 3.09 7.58 -44.17
C VAL A 5 1.90 7.92 -43.27
N GLY A 6 0.82 8.49 -43.85
CA GLY A 6 -0.38 8.83 -43.10
C GLY A 6 -1.13 7.60 -42.57
N VAL A 7 -1.18 6.50 -43.33
CA VAL A 7 -1.84 5.25 -42.89
C VAL A 7 -1.04 4.55 -41.79
N ALA A 8 0.29 4.57 -41.85
CA ALA A 8 1.13 3.97 -40.84
C ALA A 8 1.03 4.72 -39.48
N LEU A 9 1.01 6.06 -39.50
CA LEU A 9 0.84 6.88 -38.31
C LEU A 9 -0.54 6.71 -37.66
N ALA A 10 -1.60 6.64 -38.47
CA ALA A 10 -2.96 6.38 -37.99
C ALA A 10 -3.09 4.99 -37.34
N GLY A 11 -2.45 3.97 -37.93
CA GLY A 11 -2.44 2.61 -37.41
C GLY A 11 -1.72 2.51 -36.04
N VAL A 12 -0.59 3.19 -35.87
CA VAL A 12 0.16 3.22 -34.59
C VAL A 12 -0.62 3.97 -33.53
N ALA A 13 -1.27 5.10 -33.85
CA ALA A 13 -2.10 5.86 -32.93
C ALA A 13 -3.33 5.06 -32.47
N LEU A 14 -4.04 4.38 -33.39
CA LEU A 14 -5.17 3.51 -33.10
C LEU A 14 -4.75 2.32 -32.22
N TYR A 15 -3.64 1.66 -32.53
CA TYR A 15 -3.12 0.55 -31.74
C TYR A 15 -2.74 1.02 -30.32
N GLY A 16 -2.09 2.16 -30.18
CA GLY A 16 -1.75 2.78 -28.90
C GLY A 16 -3.00 3.11 -28.07
N LEU A 17 -4.03 3.68 -28.69
CA LEU A 17 -5.29 4.01 -28.04
C LEU A 17 -6.05 2.75 -27.56
N VAL A 18 -6.17 1.75 -28.41
CA VAL A 18 -6.80 0.46 -28.06
C VAL A 18 -6.05 -0.23 -26.93
N ARG A 19 -4.72 -0.18 -26.94
CA ARG A 19 -3.90 -0.73 -25.88
C ARG A 19 -4.09 0.02 -24.55
N LEU A 20 -4.14 1.36 -24.57
CA LEU A 20 -4.42 2.18 -23.39
C LEU A 20 -5.81 1.90 -22.81
N LEU A 21 -6.84 1.85 -23.66
CA LEU A 21 -8.20 1.53 -23.24
C LEU A 21 -8.30 0.11 -22.65
N LYS A 22 -7.61 -0.87 -23.26
CA LYS A 22 -7.54 -2.22 -22.72
C LYS A 22 -6.81 -2.26 -21.36
N MET A 23 -5.72 -1.55 -21.20
CA MET A 23 -4.98 -1.46 -19.94
C MET A 23 -5.84 -0.81 -18.84
N GLN A 24 -6.58 0.22 -19.17
CA GLN A 24 -7.48 0.90 -18.24
C GLN A 24 -8.63 -0.01 -17.80
N SER A 25 -9.31 -0.68 -18.75
CA SER A 25 -10.40 -1.61 -18.43
C SER A 25 -9.95 -2.81 -17.57
N VAL A 26 -8.74 -3.33 -17.80
CA VAL A 26 -8.17 -4.41 -16.98
C VAL A 26 -7.79 -3.90 -15.59
N SER A 27 -7.30 -2.66 -15.49
CA SER A 27 -6.99 -2.05 -14.19
C SER A 27 -8.26 -1.76 -13.38
N ASP A 28 -9.36 -1.39 -14.02
CA ASP A 28 -10.66 -1.15 -13.37
C ASP A 28 -11.29 -2.44 -12.83
N LEU A 29 -10.92 -3.60 -13.37
CA LEU A 29 -11.38 -4.92 -12.90
C LEU A 29 -10.47 -5.51 -11.79
N ALA A 30 -9.34 -4.88 -11.50
CA ALA A 30 -8.46 -5.29 -10.42
C ALA A 30 -8.81 -4.50 -9.15
N SER A 31 -9.21 -5.20 -8.08
CA SER A 31 -9.38 -4.59 -6.77
C SER A 31 -8.20 -4.91 -5.86
N LEU A 32 -7.73 -3.91 -5.14
CA LEU A 32 -6.61 -4.02 -4.21
C LEU A 32 -7.06 -3.57 -2.83
N THR A 33 -6.78 -4.39 -1.81
CA THR A 33 -7.16 -4.12 -0.42
C THR A 33 -6.02 -4.40 0.53
N LEU A 34 -5.90 -3.62 1.61
CA LEU A 34 -5.01 -3.92 2.71
C LEU A 34 -5.59 -5.10 3.51
N VAL A 35 -4.73 -6.04 3.88
CA VAL A 35 -5.13 -7.19 4.69
C VAL A 35 -4.14 -7.43 5.82
N ASN A 36 -4.65 -7.95 6.95
CA ASN A 36 -3.87 -8.34 8.12
C ASN A 36 -2.94 -7.24 8.68
N PRO A 37 -3.37 -5.99 8.86
CA PRO A 37 -2.56 -4.98 9.51
C PRO A 37 -2.31 -5.39 10.97
N ARG A 38 -1.04 -5.48 11.37
CA ARG A 38 -0.65 -5.94 12.71
C ARG A 38 0.63 -5.29 13.20
N VAL A 39 0.73 -5.09 14.51
CA VAL A 39 2.01 -4.74 15.15
C VAL A 39 2.89 -5.99 15.14
N HIS A 40 4.10 -5.87 14.58
CA HIS A 40 5.06 -6.95 14.47
C HIS A 40 6.13 -6.89 15.55
N ASN A 41 6.63 -5.70 15.85
CA ASN A 41 7.65 -5.51 16.87
C ASN A 41 7.48 -4.15 17.59
N VAL A 42 7.86 -4.09 18.86
CA VAL A 42 7.90 -2.87 19.66
C VAL A 42 9.20 -2.85 20.44
N SER A 43 9.93 -1.76 20.34
CA SER A 43 11.23 -1.53 20.98
C SER A 43 11.32 -0.13 21.57
N LEU A 44 12.44 0.20 22.22
CA LEU A 44 12.71 1.56 22.72
C LEU A 44 12.91 2.58 21.57
N ALA A 45 13.28 2.14 20.37
CA ALA A 45 13.48 3.02 19.22
C ALA A 45 12.16 3.33 18.47
N GLY A 46 11.21 2.40 18.49
CA GLY A 46 9.97 2.53 17.74
C GLY A 46 9.18 1.23 17.71
N MET A 47 8.22 1.19 16.80
CA MET A 47 7.44 0.00 16.50
C MET A 47 7.51 -0.32 15.01
N SER A 48 7.33 -1.58 14.64
CA SER A 48 7.09 -1.98 13.27
C SER A 48 5.70 -2.57 13.11
N LEU A 49 5.08 -2.23 11.98
CA LEU A 49 3.79 -2.74 11.54
C LEU A 49 4.02 -3.64 10.33
N ARG A 50 3.23 -4.68 10.18
CA ARG A 50 3.19 -5.50 8.98
C ARG A 50 1.79 -5.58 8.44
N THR A 51 1.68 -5.54 7.11
CA THR A 51 0.45 -5.72 6.37
C THR A 51 0.75 -6.44 5.06
N GLU A 52 -0.28 -6.86 4.39
CA GLU A 52 -0.23 -7.46 3.05
C GLU A 52 -1.20 -6.69 2.15
N VAL A 53 -1.02 -6.77 0.84
CA VAL A 53 -1.99 -6.25 -0.12
C VAL A 53 -2.54 -7.42 -0.91
N ALA A 54 -3.85 -7.65 -0.77
CA ALA A 54 -4.57 -8.61 -1.60
C ALA A 54 -4.94 -7.96 -2.92
N VAL A 55 -4.59 -8.60 -4.02
CA VAL A 55 -4.95 -8.20 -5.37
C VAL A 55 -5.92 -9.23 -5.92
N ASN A 56 -7.15 -8.81 -6.18
CA ASN A 56 -8.14 -9.61 -6.86
C ASN A 56 -8.17 -9.20 -8.34
N ASN A 57 -7.71 -10.07 -9.22
CA ASN A 57 -7.77 -9.87 -10.65
C ASN A 57 -9.00 -10.57 -11.23
N ALA A 58 -10.10 -9.86 -11.36
CA ALA A 58 -11.34 -10.38 -11.96
C ALA A 58 -11.32 -10.39 -13.50
N SER A 59 -10.22 -9.95 -14.12
CA SER A 59 -10.09 -9.94 -15.60
C SER A 59 -9.63 -11.30 -16.13
N ARG A 60 -9.80 -11.49 -17.44
CA ARG A 60 -9.29 -12.67 -18.17
C ARG A 60 -7.84 -12.51 -18.63
N ASP A 61 -7.25 -11.34 -18.42
CA ASP A 61 -5.85 -11.05 -18.74
C ASP A 61 -5.02 -10.96 -17.46
N SER A 62 -3.71 -11.20 -17.52
CA SER A 62 -2.83 -10.97 -16.38
C SER A 62 -2.68 -9.48 -16.07
N VAL A 63 -2.51 -9.14 -14.80
CA VAL A 63 -2.30 -7.78 -14.30
C VAL A 63 -0.89 -7.68 -13.72
N LYS A 64 -0.16 -6.63 -14.10
CA LYS A 64 1.16 -6.32 -13.53
C LYS A 64 1.01 -5.27 -12.45
N VAL A 65 1.43 -5.60 -11.23
CA VAL A 65 1.37 -4.70 -10.07
C VAL A 65 2.80 -4.45 -9.60
N THR A 66 3.18 -3.19 -9.46
CA THR A 66 4.44 -2.85 -8.79
C THR A 66 4.26 -3.07 -7.29
N LYS A 67 5.26 -3.61 -6.59
CA LYS A 67 5.15 -3.84 -5.13
C LYS A 67 4.64 -2.58 -4.44
N PRO A 68 3.52 -2.65 -3.71
CA PRO A 68 2.90 -1.48 -3.10
C PRO A 68 3.79 -0.82 -2.04
N VAL A 69 3.74 0.50 -1.97
CA VAL A 69 4.30 1.28 -0.87
C VAL A 69 3.16 1.62 0.08
N VAL A 70 3.26 1.14 1.31
CA VAL A 70 2.25 1.41 2.34
C VAL A 70 2.66 2.65 3.13
N VAL A 71 1.73 3.58 3.27
CA VAL A 71 1.90 4.87 3.93
C VAL A 71 1.08 4.90 5.21
N LEU A 72 1.68 5.34 6.29
CA LEU A 72 1.04 5.55 7.58
C LEU A 72 0.85 7.05 7.83
N THR A 73 -0.36 7.43 8.23
CA THR A 73 -0.73 8.82 8.52
C THR A 73 -1.45 8.94 9.86
N SER A 74 -1.50 10.15 10.38
CA SER A 74 -2.35 10.52 11.52
C SER A 74 -2.96 11.88 11.26
N ASN A 75 -4.29 11.99 11.32
CA ASN A 75 -5.01 13.24 11.00
C ASN A 75 -4.56 13.84 9.65
N LYS A 76 -4.43 13.00 8.62
CA LYS A 76 -3.93 13.35 7.27
C LYS A 76 -2.46 13.82 7.22
N ARG A 77 -1.74 13.79 8.36
CA ARG A 77 -0.31 14.09 8.41
C ARG A 77 0.49 12.82 8.15
N PHE A 78 1.42 12.89 7.22
CA PHE A 78 2.37 11.81 6.94
C PHE A 78 3.20 11.49 8.20
N LEU A 79 3.33 10.21 8.53
CA LEU A 79 4.18 9.71 9.59
C LEU A 79 5.40 8.98 9.03
N THR A 80 5.15 7.94 8.27
CA THR A 80 6.20 7.10 7.68
C THR A 80 5.61 6.26 6.54
N GLN A 81 6.48 5.58 5.80
CA GLN A 81 6.07 4.64 4.76
C GLN A 81 6.99 3.43 4.73
N SER A 82 6.54 2.37 4.08
CA SER A 82 7.39 1.21 3.79
C SER A 82 8.47 1.55 2.76
N ILE A 83 9.49 0.71 2.69
CA ILE A 83 10.55 0.84 1.67
C ILE A 83 9.92 0.61 0.29
N ALA A 84 10.20 1.55 -0.63
CA ALA A 84 9.79 1.41 -2.02
C ALA A 84 10.72 0.41 -2.74
N GLU A 85 10.14 -0.58 -3.38
CA GLU A 85 10.86 -1.56 -4.20
C GLU A 85 10.29 -1.54 -5.62
N ASN A 86 11.15 -1.41 -6.61
CA ASN A 86 10.73 -1.49 -8.03
C ASN A 86 10.62 -2.97 -8.49
N LYS A 87 9.78 -3.74 -7.77
CA LYS A 87 9.49 -5.13 -8.06
C LYS A 87 8.12 -5.22 -8.72
N VAL A 88 8.06 -5.72 -9.94
CA VAL A 88 6.81 -5.99 -10.64
C VAL A 88 6.36 -7.43 -10.36
N ILE A 89 5.10 -7.57 -9.97
CA ILE A 89 4.46 -8.84 -9.64
C ILE A 89 3.36 -9.06 -10.69
N GLU A 90 3.37 -10.22 -11.33
CA GLU A 90 2.33 -10.60 -12.28
C GLU A 90 1.23 -11.40 -11.57
N ILE A 91 0.02 -10.90 -11.64
CA ILE A 91 -1.18 -11.51 -11.05
C ILE A 91 -1.93 -12.23 -12.17
N ARG A 92 -2.12 -13.52 -12.00
CA ARG A 92 -2.81 -14.36 -12.99
C ARG A 92 -4.27 -13.96 -13.16
N PRO A 93 -4.87 -14.23 -14.34
CA PRO A 93 -6.29 -14.03 -14.56
C PRO A 93 -7.16 -14.77 -13.54
N LEU A 94 -8.27 -14.14 -13.15
CA LEU A 94 -9.31 -14.73 -12.28
C LEU A 94 -8.75 -15.29 -10.96
N THR A 95 -7.70 -14.66 -10.41
CA THR A 95 -7.09 -15.08 -9.14
C THR A 95 -7.06 -13.96 -8.11
N ILE A 96 -7.03 -14.36 -6.83
CA ILE A 96 -6.68 -13.50 -5.72
C ILE A 96 -5.25 -13.85 -5.29
N THR A 97 -4.39 -12.87 -5.21
CA THR A 97 -2.98 -13.04 -4.80
C THR A 97 -2.65 -12.06 -3.68
N ASN A 98 -2.13 -12.56 -2.58
CA ASN A 98 -1.57 -11.70 -1.53
C ASN A 98 -0.13 -11.38 -1.90
N ILE A 99 0.17 -10.09 -1.96
CA ILE A 99 1.54 -9.60 -2.12
C ILE A 99 2.27 -9.79 -0.79
N ASP A 100 3.54 -10.18 -0.90
CA ASP A 100 4.43 -10.44 0.26
C ASP A 100 4.29 -9.38 1.35
N THR A 101 4.46 -9.81 2.58
CA THR A 101 4.39 -8.95 3.77
C THR A 101 5.21 -7.67 3.62
N ILE A 102 4.55 -6.54 3.81
CA ILE A 102 5.14 -5.21 3.76
C ILE A 102 5.34 -4.73 5.19
N GLU A 103 6.57 -4.35 5.53
CA GLU A 103 6.90 -3.83 6.86
C GLU A 103 7.05 -2.31 6.83
N ILE A 104 6.46 -1.65 7.82
CA ILE A 104 6.51 -0.21 8.04
C ILE A 104 7.14 0.05 9.40
N VAL A 105 8.21 0.83 9.45
CA VAL A 105 8.89 1.20 10.69
C VAL A 105 8.45 2.61 11.13
N LEU A 106 7.97 2.74 12.36
CA LEU A 106 7.55 3.98 12.97
C LEU A 106 8.42 4.27 14.21
N ASN A 107 9.33 5.21 14.06
CA ASN A 107 10.18 5.66 15.17
C ASN A 107 9.42 6.54 16.15
N TRP A 108 9.66 6.41 17.46
CA TRP A 108 9.00 7.22 18.48
C TRP A 108 9.23 8.73 18.33
N SER A 109 10.38 9.12 17.77
CA SER A 109 10.69 10.53 17.48
C SER A 109 9.67 11.20 16.56
N ILE A 110 9.08 10.45 15.62
CA ILE A 110 8.04 10.94 14.69
C ILE A 110 6.76 11.27 15.48
N LEU A 111 6.46 10.50 16.50
CA LEU A 111 5.27 10.68 17.33
C LEU A 111 5.43 11.71 18.45
N GLY A 112 6.65 12.18 18.72
CA GLY A 112 6.95 13.06 19.87
C GLY A 112 6.12 14.34 19.91
N SER A 113 5.75 14.89 18.75
CA SER A 113 4.90 16.08 18.62
C SER A 113 3.39 15.78 18.65
N LEU A 114 3.00 14.50 18.52
CA LEU A 114 1.60 14.08 18.38
C LEU A 114 1.05 13.42 19.66
N VAL A 115 1.93 12.83 20.46
CA VAL A 115 1.55 12.05 21.64
C VAL A 115 2.02 12.75 22.91
N THR A 116 1.07 13.25 23.68
CA THR A 116 1.36 13.83 25.01
C THR A 116 1.93 12.74 25.92
N ASN A 117 3.02 13.07 26.62
CA ASN A 117 3.70 12.15 27.54
C ASN A 117 4.14 10.82 26.86
N LEU A 118 4.54 10.86 25.60
CA LEU A 118 4.97 9.68 24.83
C LEU A 118 6.01 8.86 25.61
N ILE A 119 7.01 9.50 26.21
CA ILE A 119 8.08 8.83 26.98
C ILE A 119 7.50 7.95 28.10
N LYS A 120 6.43 8.38 28.77
CA LYS A 120 5.76 7.59 29.81
C LYS A 120 4.93 6.44 29.25
N LYS A 121 4.46 6.56 28.00
CA LYS A 121 3.64 5.54 27.33
C LYS A 121 4.47 4.42 26.72
N ILE A 122 5.69 4.70 26.26
CA ILE A 122 6.55 3.70 25.60
C ILE A 122 6.74 2.42 26.42
N PRO A 123 7.13 2.49 27.72
CA PRO A 123 7.28 1.27 28.55
C PRO A 123 5.99 0.46 28.66
N LEU A 124 4.83 1.13 28.75
CA LEU A 124 3.52 0.47 28.83
C LEU A 124 3.18 -0.26 27.52
N VAL A 125 3.44 0.37 26.38
CA VAL A 125 3.24 -0.24 25.06
C VAL A 125 4.15 -1.45 24.88
N ILE A 126 5.42 -1.37 25.28
CA ILE A 126 6.36 -2.50 25.24
C ILE A 126 5.87 -3.64 26.16
N ALA A 127 5.43 -3.34 27.37
CA ALA A 127 4.94 -4.34 28.31
C ALA A 127 3.68 -5.04 27.76
N SER A 128 2.72 -4.27 27.24
CA SER A 128 1.51 -4.82 26.60
C SER A 128 1.83 -5.72 25.41
N PHE A 129 2.80 -5.35 24.59
CA PHE A 129 3.24 -6.17 23.47
C PHE A 129 3.83 -7.51 23.94
N LYS A 130 4.71 -7.48 24.94
CA LYS A 130 5.31 -8.70 25.53
C LYS A 130 4.28 -9.63 26.16
N GLN A 131 3.16 -9.09 26.66
CA GLN A 131 2.04 -9.86 27.21
C GLN A 131 1.08 -10.41 26.11
N GLY A 132 1.38 -10.19 24.84
CA GLY A 132 0.54 -10.66 23.73
C GLY A 132 -0.67 -9.77 23.41
N ASN A 133 -0.82 -8.62 24.08
CA ASN A 133 -1.92 -7.68 23.85
C ASN A 133 -1.68 -6.77 22.66
N SER A 134 -1.31 -7.35 21.50
CA SER A 134 -0.92 -6.59 20.29
C SER A 134 -2.08 -5.79 19.68
N LYS A 135 -3.32 -6.22 19.85
CA LYS A 135 -4.49 -5.62 19.21
C LYS A 135 -4.79 -4.19 19.64
N ASN A 136 -4.45 -3.81 20.87
CA ASN A 136 -4.81 -2.51 21.46
C ASN A 136 -3.61 -1.54 21.58
N LEU A 137 -2.45 -1.90 20.99
CA LEU A 137 -1.23 -1.11 21.17
C LEU A 137 -1.33 0.29 20.57
N ILE A 138 -1.93 0.39 19.38
CA ILE A 138 -2.09 1.66 18.68
C ILE A 138 -3.07 2.57 19.45
N SER A 139 -4.17 2.00 19.96
CA SER A 139 -5.13 2.77 20.78
C SER A 139 -4.53 3.31 22.08
N GLN A 140 -3.58 2.60 22.70
CA GLN A 140 -2.85 3.06 23.88
C GLN A 140 -2.03 4.33 23.62
N LEU A 141 -1.58 4.56 22.39
CA LEU A 141 -0.91 5.80 22.00
C LEU A 141 -1.86 7.00 22.02
N GLY A 142 -3.16 6.76 21.80
CA GLY A 142 -4.21 7.78 21.86
C GLY A 142 -4.19 8.75 20.67
N ILE A 143 -3.69 8.28 19.50
CA ILE A 143 -3.75 9.01 18.25
C ILE A 143 -4.44 8.16 17.18
N PRO A 144 -5.29 8.76 16.36
CA PRO A 144 -5.86 8.05 15.21
C PRO A 144 -4.75 7.77 14.21
N MET A 145 -4.65 6.53 13.77
CA MET A 145 -3.72 6.13 12.72
C MET A 145 -4.51 5.57 11.54
N GLU A 146 -4.12 5.96 10.36
CA GLU A 146 -4.69 5.52 9.10
C GLU A 146 -3.57 5.00 8.20
N MET A 147 -3.89 4.00 7.42
CA MET A 147 -2.97 3.36 6.50
C MET A 147 -3.60 3.32 5.11
N TYR A 148 -2.81 3.66 4.09
CA TYR A 148 -3.17 3.46 2.70
C TYR A 148 -1.93 3.00 1.93
N PHE A 149 -2.11 2.56 0.70
CA PHE A 149 -0.97 2.21 -0.15
C PHE A 149 -1.06 2.87 -1.51
N THR A 150 0.10 3.00 -2.15
CA THR A 150 0.24 3.45 -3.53
C THR A 150 0.98 2.37 -4.33
N THR A 151 0.61 2.21 -5.58
CA THR A 151 1.24 1.26 -6.50
C THR A 151 1.01 1.67 -7.96
N TYR A 152 1.56 0.91 -8.88
CA TYR A 152 1.21 0.98 -10.31
C TYR A 152 0.58 -0.33 -10.75
N VAL A 153 -0.58 -0.25 -11.36
CA VAL A 153 -1.31 -1.38 -11.97
C VAL A 153 -1.24 -1.23 -13.47
N ASN A 154 -0.56 -2.14 -14.16
CA ASN A 154 -0.27 -2.04 -15.60
C ASN A 154 0.37 -0.70 -16.03
N GLY A 155 1.16 -0.07 -15.13
CA GLY A 155 1.78 1.23 -15.35
C GLY A 155 0.88 2.43 -15.02
N ILE A 156 -0.37 2.22 -14.60
CA ILE A 156 -1.29 3.27 -14.15
C ILE A 156 -1.15 3.43 -12.64
N PHE A 157 -0.95 4.66 -12.16
CA PHE A 157 -0.87 4.95 -10.74
C PHE A 157 -2.20 4.66 -10.04
N TYR A 158 -2.12 3.97 -8.90
CA TYR A 158 -3.24 3.64 -8.04
C TYR A 158 -2.91 4.03 -6.58
N GLN A 159 -3.90 4.59 -5.91
CA GLN A 159 -3.86 4.86 -4.47
C GLN A 159 -5.14 4.35 -3.83
N SER A 160 -5.00 3.60 -2.74
CA SER A 160 -6.16 3.13 -1.98
C SER A 160 -6.76 4.23 -1.11
N GLU A 161 -8.01 4.06 -0.72
CA GLU A 161 -8.59 4.86 0.35
C GLU A 161 -7.85 4.59 1.67
N PRO A 162 -7.75 5.60 2.56
CA PRO A 162 -7.18 5.39 3.89
C PRO A 162 -8.08 4.50 4.75
N GLU A 163 -7.48 3.48 5.35
CA GLU A 163 -8.13 2.58 6.32
C GLU A 163 -7.65 2.89 7.73
N LYS A 164 -8.60 2.96 8.68
CA LYS A 164 -8.25 3.16 10.09
C LYS A 164 -7.64 1.88 10.66
N LEU A 165 -6.56 2.03 11.43
CA LEU A 165 -5.89 0.92 12.12
C LEU A 165 -6.59 0.48 13.41
N ILE A 166 -7.65 1.21 13.82
CA ILE A 166 -8.47 0.93 14.99
C ILE A 166 -9.91 1.26 14.67
#